data_580f8158b5be614bcd5ef29f56e6ab17
#
_entry.id   580f8158b5be614bcd5ef29f56e6ab17
#
_cell.length_a   1.000
_cell.length_b   1.000
_cell.length_c   1.000
_cell.angle_alpha   90.00
_cell.angle_beta   90.00
_cell.angle_gamma   90.00
#
_symmetry.space_group_name_H-M   'P 1'
#
loop_
_entity.id
_entity.type
_entity.pdbx_description
1 polymer ?
#
loop_
_entity_poly.entity_id
_entity_poly.type
_entity_poly.pdbx_seq_one_letter_code
_entity_poly.pdbx_strand_id
1 'polypeptide(L)'
;MARWTYAFSNGSYNDWHRKYEGIAMIDIDSVECCPRCYEPLAILETCFDKEQKFKATTLSKIVASRLNIPCFLVFYKNLTDTTLTFRIKRITSSPTDFELMNEDQWVSILLDLQHNHRKECKNEQ
;
A
#
# COMPACT_ATOMS: atom_id res chain seq x y z
N MET A 1 -8.25 -0.76 30.39
CA MET A 1 -8.20 -0.84 28.92
C MET A 1 -7.48 0.30 28.27
N ALA A 2 -7.36 1.42 28.94
CA ALA A 2 -6.54 2.50 28.41
C ALA A 2 -5.13 2.01 28.09
N ARG A 3 -4.62 1.13 28.90
CA ARG A 3 -3.30 0.58 28.68
C ARG A 3 -3.24 -0.23 27.40
N TRP A 4 -4.31 -0.94 27.07
CA TRP A 4 -4.38 -1.67 25.82
C TRP A 4 -4.29 -0.76 24.64
N THR A 5 -5.09 0.30 24.65
CA THR A 5 -5.06 1.29 23.59
C THR A 5 -3.67 1.88 23.45
N TYR A 6 -3.05 2.18 24.58
CA TYR A 6 -1.72 2.75 24.57
C TYR A 6 -0.69 1.74 24.04
N ALA A 7 -0.82 0.47 24.44
CA ALA A 7 0.13 -0.55 24.00
C ALA A 7 0.10 -0.75 22.49
N PHE A 8 -1.05 -0.52 21.86
CA PHE A 8 -1.16 -0.62 20.42
C PHE A 8 -0.97 0.71 19.73
N SER A 9 -0.66 1.76 20.48
CA SER A 9 -0.39 3.02 19.85
C SER A 9 0.88 2.91 19.03
N ASN A 10 1.01 3.87 18.13
CA ASN A 10 2.10 3.92 17.22
C ASN A 10 3.45 3.87 17.94
N GLY A 11 4.30 2.95 17.53
CA GLY A 11 5.66 2.88 18.04
C GLY A 11 5.89 1.93 19.18
N SER A 12 4.87 1.57 19.95
CA SER A 12 5.07 0.73 21.14
C SER A 12 5.70 -0.61 20.82
N TYR A 13 5.14 -1.33 19.86
CA TYR A 13 5.68 -2.63 19.49
C TYR A 13 7.02 -2.47 18.75
N ASN A 14 7.11 -1.48 17.88
CA ASN A 14 8.34 -1.22 17.15
C ASN A 14 9.48 -0.89 18.08
N ASP A 15 9.22 -0.08 19.10
CA ASP A 15 10.25 0.28 20.07
C ASP A 15 10.71 -0.95 20.84
N TRP A 16 9.78 -1.81 21.26
CA TRP A 16 10.13 -3.04 21.94
C TRP A 16 10.98 -3.94 21.05
N HIS A 17 10.60 -4.08 19.79
CA HIS A 17 11.26 -4.96 18.83
C HIS A 17 12.70 -4.52 18.59
N ARG A 18 12.95 -3.21 18.57
CA ARG A 18 14.30 -2.68 18.30
C ARG A 18 15.30 -2.98 19.39
N LYS A 19 14.86 -3.42 20.56
CA LYS A 19 15.77 -3.74 21.65
C LYS A 19 16.59 -4.99 21.38
N TYR A 20 16.22 -5.78 20.41
CA TYR A 20 16.83 -7.08 20.19
C TYR A 20 17.55 -7.12 18.85
N GLU A 21 18.83 -7.51 18.91
CA GLU A 21 19.60 -7.69 17.69
C GLU A 21 19.22 -9.00 17.02
N GLY A 22 19.39 -9.08 15.72
CA GLY A 22 19.20 -10.33 15.01
C GLY A 22 17.80 -10.56 14.50
N ILE A 23 16.84 -9.72 14.86
CA ILE A 23 15.50 -9.78 14.29
C ILE A 23 15.23 -8.48 13.56
N ALA A 24 14.36 -8.55 12.56
CA ALA A 24 14.08 -7.39 11.70
C ALA A 24 12.62 -7.32 11.38
N MET A 25 12.11 -6.10 11.31
CA MET A 25 10.71 -5.88 11.01
C MET A 25 10.58 -4.62 10.14
N ILE A 26 9.78 -4.73 9.11
CA ILE A 26 9.49 -3.60 8.23
C ILE A 26 7.99 -3.56 8.01
N ASP A 27 7.39 -2.40 8.14
CA ASP A 27 5.96 -2.22 7.91
C ASP A 27 5.67 -2.12 6.42
N ILE A 28 4.52 -2.66 6.05
CA ILE A 28 3.93 -2.42 4.74
C ILE A 28 2.81 -1.41 4.96
N ASP A 29 2.84 -0.31 4.19
CA ASP A 29 1.89 0.77 4.44
C ASP A 29 0.44 0.36 4.25
N SER A 30 0.11 -0.25 3.11
CA SER A 30 -1.27 -0.60 2.84
C SER A 30 -1.36 -1.77 1.87
N VAL A 31 -2.45 -2.52 1.99
CA VAL A 31 -2.78 -3.59 1.06
C VAL A 31 -4.19 -3.36 0.55
N GLU A 32 -4.32 -3.18 -0.76
CA GLU A 32 -5.65 -3.16 -1.37
C GLU A 32 -6.15 -4.59 -1.43
N CYS A 33 -7.38 -4.80 -1.03
CA CYS A 33 -7.94 -6.15 -0.98
C CYS A 33 -9.34 -6.19 -1.55
N CYS A 34 -9.79 -7.40 -1.87
CA CYS A 34 -11.16 -7.61 -2.31
C CYS A 34 -12.11 -7.34 -1.14
N PRO A 35 -13.11 -6.48 -1.29
CA PRO A 35 -14.02 -6.19 -0.19
C PRO A 35 -14.92 -7.36 0.20
N ARG A 36 -14.96 -8.41 -0.62
CA ARG A 36 -15.77 -9.58 -0.34
C ARG A 36 -15.00 -10.68 0.37
N CYS A 37 -13.86 -11.08 -0.18
CA CYS A 37 -13.09 -12.21 0.33
C CYS A 37 -11.79 -11.81 1.01
N TYR A 38 -11.44 -10.52 0.95
CA TYR A 38 -10.21 -9.95 1.53
C TYR A 38 -8.92 -10.48 0.92
N GLU A 39 -9.01 -11.10 -0.25
CA GLU A 39 -7.81 -11.49 -0.99
C GLU A 39 -7.01 -10.24 -1.33
N PRO A 40 -5.69 -10.25 -1.11
CA PRO A 40 -4.87 -9.08 -1.45
C PRO A 40 -4.81 -8.88 -2.97
N LEU A 41 -4.95 -7.64 -3.40
CA LEU A 41 -4.97 -7.26 -4.81
C LEU A 41 -3.76 -6.42 -5.21
N ALA A 42 -3.20 -5.66 -4.29
CA ALA A 42 -2.02 -4.85 -4.54
C ALA A 42 -1.38 -4.44 -3.22
N ILE A 43 -0.07 -4.28 -3.25
CA ILE A 43 0.66 -3.69 -2.12
C ILE A 43 0.91 -2.23 -2.45
N LEU A 44 0.66 -1.35 -1.50
CA LEU A 44 0.88 0.09 -1.68
C LEU A 44 1.91 0.58 -0.67
N GLU A 45 2.89 1.32 -1.17
CA GLU A 45 3.78 2.12 -0.34
C GLU A 45 3.42 3.57 -0.58
N THR A 46 3.02 4.28 0.45
CA THR A 46 2.50 5.64 0.31
C THR A 46 3.39 6.64 1.02
N CYS A 47 3.41 7.86 0.52
CA CYS A 47 4.22 8.91 1.09
C CYS A 47 3.71 10.27 0.65
N PHE A 48 3.77 11.27 1.54
CA PHE A 48 3.44 12.62 1.15
C PHE A 48 4.42 13.07 0.07
N ASP A 49 3.92 13.70 -0.99
CA ASP A 49 4.73 14.09 -2.14
C ASP A 49 5.54 15.35 -1.84
N LYS A 50 6.84 15.19 -1.72
CA LYS A 50 7.80 16.28 -1.56
C LYS A 50 8.73 16.34 -2.78
N GLU A 51 8.26 15.83 -3.91
CA GLU A 51 9.00 15.74 -5.17
C GLU A 51 10.20 14.80 -5.09
N GLN A 52 10.26 13.97 -4.07
CA GLN A 52 11.29 12.94 -3.96
C GLN A 52 11.11 11.89 -5.05
N LYS A 53 12.20 11.24 -5.42
CA LYS A 53 12.18 10.23 -6.48
C LYS A 53 12.21 8.81 -5.96
N PHE A 54 12.33 8.65 -4.64
CA PHE A 54 12.60 7.33 -4.10
C PHE A 54 11.99 7.17 -2.72
N LYS A 55 11.53 5.97 -2.47
CA LYS A 55 11.18 5.47 -1.15
C LYS A 55 11.55 4.00 -1.15
N ALA A 56 12.10 3.51 -0.05
CA ALA A 56 12.50 2.10 0.04
C ALA A 56 11.27 1.20 -0.06
N THR A 57 11.31 0.24 -0.98
CA THR A 57 10.17 -0.64 -1.24
C THR A 57 10.60 -2.12 -1.33
N THR A 58 11.77 -2.46 -0.83
CA THR A 58 12.35 -3.79 -1.04
C THR A 58 11.43 -4.91 -0.54
N LEU A 59 10.96 -4.81 0.71
CA LEU A 59 10.12 -5.85 1.27
C LEU A 59 8.78 -5.91 0.54
N SER A 60 8.18 -4.76 0.26
CA SER A 60 6.89 -4.71 -0.43
C SER A 60 6.97 -5.36 -1.80
N LYS A 61 8.09 -5.15 -2.52
CA LYS A 61 8.29 -5.81 -3.82
C LYS A 61 8.38 -7.33 -3.67
N ILE A 62 9.09 -7.79 -2.66
CA ILE A 62 9.23 -9.23 -2.44
C ILE A 62 7.88 -9.86 -2.14
N VAL A 63 7.13 -9.25 -1.22
CA VAL A 63 5.81 -9.77 -0.84
C VAL A 63 4.87 -9.76 -2.04
N ALA A 64 4.81 -8.65 -2.77
CA ALA A 64 3.93 -8.54 -3.93
C ALA A 64 4.28 -9.58 -4.98
N SER A 65 5.58 -9.78 -5.23
CA SER A 65 6.02 -10.77 -6.21
C SER A 65 5.62 -12.18 -5.81
N ARG A 66 5.75 -12.50 -4.53
CA ARG A 66 5.38 -13.83 -4.05
C ARG A 66 3.88 -14.07 -4.09
N LEU A 67 3.09 -13.03 -3.92
CA LEU A 67 1.65 -13.11 -4.03
C LEU A 67 1.16 -12.97 -5.46
N ASN A 68 2.07 -12.65 -6.38
CA ASN A 68 1.75 -12.42 -7.78
C ASN A 68 0.75 -11.29 -7.97
N ILE A 69 0.97 -10.18 -7.26
CA ILE A 69 0.14 -9.00 -7.34
C ILE A 69 1.03 -7.78 -7.57
N PRO A 70 0.47 -6.67 -8.06
CA PRO A 70 1.27 -5.47 -8.28
C PRO A 70 1.63 -4.77 -6.97
N CYS A 71 2.72 -4.02 -7.01
CA CYS A 71 3.14 -3.13 -5.94
C CYS A 71 3.24 -1.73 -6.54
N PHE A 72 2.62 -0.75 -5.88
CA PHE A 72 2.64 0.64 -6.33
C PHE A 72 3.31 1.52 -5.28
N LEU A 73 4.09 2.47 -5.77
CA LEU A 73 4.60 3.57 -4.95
C LEU A 73 3.72 4.77 -5.23
N VAL A 74 3.08 5.30 -4.19
CA VAL A 74 2.06 6.33 -4.31
C VAL A 74 2.50 7.56 -3.53
N PHE A 75 2.90 8.61 -4.24
CA PHE A 75 3.14 9.90 -3.62
C PHE A 75 1.89 10.73 -3.78
N TYR A 76 1.41 11.32 -2.68
CA TYR A 76 0.17 12.06 -2.68
C TYR A 76 0.36 13.43 -2.03
N LYS A 77 -0.45 14.38 -2.46
CA LYS A 77 -0.51 15.70 -1.82
C LYS A 77 -1.89 16.30 -2.07
N ASN A 78 -2.19 17.31 -1.29
CA ASN A 78 -3.47 18.00 -1.44
C ASN A 78 -3.49 18.82 -2.73
N LEU A 79 -4.56 18.66 -3.48
CA LEU A 79 -4.85 19.53 -4.60
C LEU A 79 -5.75 20.67 -4.13
N THR A 80 -6.74 20.32 -3.31
CA THR A 80 -7.62 21.28 -2.63
C THR A 80 -7.78 20.80 -1.19
N ASP A 81 -8.61 21.48 -0.40
CA ASP A 81 -8.86 21.08 0.99
C ASP A 81 -9.47 19.68 1.09
N THR A 82 -10.15 19.23 0.05
CA THR A 82 -10.90 17.97 0.09
C THR A 82 -10.46 16.98 -0.96
N THR A 83 -9.51 17.31 -1.84
CA THR A 83 -9.08 16.41 -2.91
C THR A 83 -7.58 16.24 -2.91
N LEU A 84 -7.14 15.09 -3.42
CA LEU A 84 -5.73 14.75 -3.55
C LEU A 84 -5.32 14.68 -5.01
N THR A 85 -4.04 14.84 -5.25
CA THR A 85 -3.43 14.50 -6.52
C THR A 85 -2.31 13.51 -6.25
N PHE A 86 -1.99 12.69 -7.22
CA PHE A 86 -1.10 11.56 -7.05
C PHE A 86 0.00 11.54 -8.09
N ARG A 87 1.14 11.02 -7.68
CA ARG A 87 2.24 10.67 -8.56
C ARG A 87 2.56 9.23 -8.26
N ILE A 88 2.24 8.34 -9.19
CA ILE A 88 2.18 6.90 -8.93
C ILE A 88 3.09 6.15 -9.89
N LYS A 89 3.80 5.17 -9.33
CA LYS A 89 4.69 4.32 -10.08
C LYS A 89 4.38 2.87 -9.76
N ARG A 90 4.17 2.05 -10.79
CA ARG A 90 4.06 0.61 -10.59
C ARG A 90 5.46 0.03 -10.52
N ILE A 91 5.73 -0.79 -9.50
CA ILE A 91 7.07 -1.27 -9.22
C ILE A 91 7.27 -2.71 -9.66
N THR A 92 6.25 -3.54 -9.56
CA THR A 92 6.31 -4.95 -9.96
C THR A 92 5.26 -5.25 -11.02
N SER A 93 5.41 -6.38 -11.70
CA SER A 93 4.45 -6.80 -12.74
C SER A 93 4.24 -5.71 -13.79
N SER A 94 5.22 -5.51 -14.63
CA SER A 94 5.22 -4.45 -15.65
C SER A 94 5.46 -3.08 -15.03
N PRO A 95 6.70 -2.83 -14.55
CA PRO A 95 7.03 -1.54 -13.94
C PRO A 95 6.78 -0.36 -14.90
N THR A 96 6.40 0.77 -14.33
CA THR A 96 6.19 2.01 -15.08
C THR A 96 7.04 3.13 -14.50
N ASP A 97 7.09 4.24 -15.23
CA ASP A 97 7.59 5.49 -14.67
C ASP A 97 6.48 6.11 -13.83
N PHE A 98 6.80 7.20 -13.12
CA PHE A 98 5.79 7.93 -12.39
C PHE A 98 4.78 8.56 -13.35
N GLU A 99 3.51 8.47 -13.00
CA GLU A 99 2.42 9.08 -13.74
C GLU A 99 1.64 9.98 -12.79
N LEU A 100 1.29 11.17 -13.28
CA LEU A 100 0.42 12.07 -12.54
C LEU A 100 -1.02 11.60 -12.70
N MET A 101 -1.75 11.51 -11.61
CA MET A 101 -3.13 11.05 -11.63
C MET A 101 -3.99 11.89 -10.71
N ASN A 102 -5.23 12.12 -11.14
CA ASN A 102 -6.24 12.67 -10.25
C ASN A 102 -6.94 11.51 -9.51
N GLU A 103 -7.86 11.84 -8.62
CA GLU A 103 -8.55 10.85 -7.82
C GLU A 103 -9.32 9.86 -8.67
N ASP A 104 -10.04 10.34 -9.67
CA ASP A 104 -10.84 9.46 -10.52
C ASP A 104 -9.97 8.45 -11.27
N GLN A 105 -8.82 8.89 -11.75
CA GLN A 105 -7.91 8.00 -12.45
C GLN A 105 -7.36 6.92 -11.55
N TRP A 106 -6.95 7.29 -10.34
CA TRP A 106 -6.41 6.32 -9.41
C TRP A 106 -7.48 5.34 -8.92
N VAL A 107 -8.66 5.86 -8.60
CA VAL A 107 -9.78 5.00 -8.20
C VAL A 107 -10.14 4.02 -9.32
N SER A 108 -10.09 4.46 -10.57
CA SER A 108 -10.38 3.58 -11.70
C SER A 108 -9.42 2.40 -11.75
N ILE A 109 -8.13 2.64 -11.49
CA ILE A 109 -7.15 1.56 -11.46
C ILE A 109 -7.46 0.58 -10.31
N LEU A 110 -7.78 1.10 -9.14
CA LEU A 110 -8.09 0.25 -7.99
C LEU A 110 -9.37 -0.57 -8.24
N LEU A 111 -10.36 0.03 -8.86
CA LEU A 111 -11.58 -0.69 -9.20
C LEU A 111 -11.35 -1.77 -10.26
N ASP A 112 -10.45 -1.52 -11.20
CA ASP A 112 -10.09 -2.52 -12.19
C ASP A 112 -9.44 -3.75 -11.53
N LEU A 113 -8.61 -3.54 -10.51
CA LEU A 113 -8.05 -4.66 -9.77
C LEU A 113 -9.14 -5.52 -9.14
N GLN A 114 -10.13 -4.88 -8.53
CA GLN A 114 -11.26 -5.59 -7.95
C GLN A 114 -12.07 -6.32 -9.02
N HIS A 115 -12.34 -5.64 -10.11
CA HIS A 115 -13.14 -6.20 -11.19
C HIS A 115 -12.48 -7.44 -11.78
N ASN A 116 -11.19 -7.38 -12.04
CA ASN A 116 -10.46 -8.51 -12.58
C ASN A 116 -10.44 -9.69 -11.62
N HIS A 117 -10.27 -9.42 -10.33
CA HIS A 117 -10.28 -10.46 -9.32
C HIS A 117 -11.65 -11.10 -9.16
N ARG A 118 -12.71 -10.33 -9.40
CA ARG A 118 -14.08 -10.83 -9.16
C ARG A 118 -14.38 -12.12 -9.91
N LYS A 119 -13.72 -12.33 -11.03
CA LYS A 119 -13.87 -13.55 -11.81
C LYS A 119 -13.37 -14.77 -11.06
N GLU A 120 -12.47 -14.59 -10.11
CA GLU A 120 -11.84 -15.65 -9.34
C GLU A 120 -12.21 -15.60 -7.88
N CYS A 121 -13.05 -14.65 -7.48
CA CYS A 121 -13.39 -14.47 -6.09
C CYS A 121 -14.22 -15.64 -5.59
N LYS A 122 -13.74 -16.28 -4.52
CA LYS A 122 -14.37 -17.49 -4.00
C LYS A 122 -15.49 -17.22 -3.02
N ASN A 123 -15.60 -15.98 -2.57
CA ASN A 123 -16.65 -15.59 -1.65
C ASN A 123 -17.64 -14.71 -2.40
N GLU A 124 -18.68 -15.30 -2.94
CA GLU A 124 -19.62 -14.59 -3.78
C GLU A 124 -20.86 -14.11 -3.05
N GLN A 125 -20.83 -14.09 -1.76
CA GLN A 125 -22.01 -13.70 -0.99
C GLN A 125 -22.15 -12.23 -0.72
#